data_97895c8d1fb4abd1d24f8681919e3883
#
_entry.id   97895c8d1fb4abd1d24f8681919e3883
#
_cell.length_a   1.000
_cell.length_b   1.000
_cell.length_c   1.000
_cell.angle_alpha   90.00
_cell.angle_beta   90.00
_cell.angle_gamma   90.00
#
_symmetry.space_group_name_H-M   'P 1'
#
loop_
_entity.id
_entity.type
_entity.pdbx_description
1 polymer ?
#
loop_
_entity_poly.entity_id
_entity_poly.type
_entity_poly.pdbx_seq_one_letter_code
_entity_poly.pdbx_strand_id
1 'polypeptide(L)'
;MRDNAFMYTNNPFLPKIRREAVNDVIYRHLSYSEVARKYGTGKSTVCKWMKRADPDHRVFIDTLPSRPHHHPQEIKPEVIARVIELRQQFNRCAPVLHAYLKREGIKISLASVGRILKRNKLIRKPKQLIYGKGNNPHRPISSFPGELVEIDTMHVVKYDYSRFYIYALIDTFSRFAYAEYLPKMSQDNSLLIVKHAQNYCSFTFKMVQADNGPEFRSNFEFKLRNKNITVRHSRVRRPNDNAHIERFIRTIQEECFKFKEPKEKTANQIIQNYLKYYNFERLHLGLNLQTPAQIVSKVVS
;
A
#
# COMPACT_ATOMS: atom_id res chain seq x y z
N MET A 1 -17.13 -14.30 -51.11
CA MET A 1 -16.37 -14.69 -49.92
C MET A 1 -17.30 -14.53 -48.74
N ARG A 2 -17.77 -15.62 -48.14
CA ARG A 2 -18.63 -15.55 -46.93
C ARG A 2 -17.65 -15.49 -45.73
N ASP A 3 -17.76 -14.42 -44.95
CA ASP A 3 -16.91 -14.19 -43.80
C ASP A 3 -17.05 -15.32 -42.78
N ASN A 4 -16.05 -16.19 -42.69
CA ASN A 4 -15.91 -17.22 -41.65
C ASN A 4 -15.67 -16.63 -40.23
N ALA A 5 -15.77 -15.30 -40.08
CA ALA A 5 -15.53 -14.59 -38.82
C ALA A 5 -16.57 -14.90 -37.73
N PHE A 6 -17.74 -15.43 -38.09
CA PHE A 6 -18.84 -15.72 -37.15
C PHE A 6 -18.63 -16.96 -36.27
N MET A 7 -17.71 -17.85 -36.62
CA MET A 7 -17.56 -19.13 -35.90
C MET A 7 -16.68 -19.08 -34.66
N TYR A 8 -15.84 -18.07 -34.52
CA TYR A 8 -14.84 -17.95 -33.41
C TYR A 8 -15.10 -16.82 -32.41
N THR A 9 -16.19 -16.08 -32.63
CA THR A 9 -16.61 -15.01 -31.73
C THR A 9 -17.55 -15.55 -30.64
N ASN A 10 -17.65 -14.80 -29.51
CA ASN A 10 -18.65 -15.05 -28.45
C ASN A 10 -20.10 -14.80 -28.93
N ASN A 11 -20.49 -15.42 -30.03
CA ASN A 11 -21.83 -15.33 -30.55
C ASN A 11 -22.80 -16.10 -29.63
N PRO A 12 -23.75 -15.43 -28.98
CA PRO A 12 -24.68 -16.05 -28.03
C PRO A 12 -25.57 -17.10 -28.68
N PHE A 13 -25.71 -17.08 -30.00
CA PHE A 13 -26.54 -18.06 -30.76
C PHE A 13 -25.78 -19.35 -31.11
N LEU A 14 -24.47 -19.41 -30.97
CA LEU A 14 -23.70 -20.62 -31.30
C LEU A 14 -24.14 -21.89 -30.56
N PRO A 15 -24.46 -21.86 -29.25
CA PRO A 15 -24.96 -23.05 -28.56
C PRO A 15 -26.22 -23.62 -29.17
N LYS A 16 -27.15 -22.76 -29.59
CA LYS A 16 -28.40 -23.14 -30.28
C LYS A 16 -28.11 -23.74 -31.65
N ILE A 17 -27.27 -23.09 -32.46
CA ILE A 17 -26.89 -23.55 -33.81
C ILE A 17 -26.23 -24.94 -33.74
N ARG A 18 -25.37 -25.18 -32.74
CA ARG A 18 -24.73 -26.48 -32.54
C ARG A 18 -25.77 -27.58 -32.25
N ARG A 19 -26.74 -27.28 -31.38
CA ARG A 19 -27.86 -28.21 -31.12
C ARG A 19 -28.67 -28.46 -32.38
N GLU A 20 -29.01 -27.45 -33.15
CA GLU A 20 -29.75 -27.61 -34.41
C GLU A 20 -28.97 -28.45 -35.43
N ALA A 21 -27.67 -28.29 -35.54
CA ALA A 21 -26.81 -29.11 -36.39
C ALA A 21 -26.78 -30.58 -35.93
N VAL A 22 -26.79 -30.84 -34.62
CA VAL A 22 -26.93 -32.21 -34.09
C VAL A 22 -28.29 -32.79 -34.38
N ASN A 23 -29.36 -32.03 -34.23
CA ASN A 23 -30.72 -32.45 -34.54
C ASN A 23 -30.90 -32.77 -36.04
N ASP A 24 -30.25 -32.05 -36.94
CA ASP A 24 -30.25 -32.34 -38.38
C ASP A 24 -29.64 -33.72 -38.68
N VAL A 25 -28.59 -34.11 -37.96
CA VAL A 25 -28.02 -35.45 -38.09
C VAL A 25 -28.98 -36.52 -37.58
N ILE A 26 -29.58 -36.35 -36.42
CA ILE A 26 -30.32 -37.38 -35.69
C ILE A 26 -31.75 -37.51 -36.24
N TYR A 27 -32.48 -36.44 -36.34
CA TYR A 27 -33.89 -36.48 -36.68
C TYR A 27 -34.15 -36.30 -38.16
N ARG A 28 -33.26 -35.64 -38.94
CA ARG A 28 -33.38 -35.45 -40.36
C ARG A 28 -32.49 -36.40 -41.18
N HIS A 29 -31.74 -37.26 -40.49
CA HIS A 29 -30.83 -38.25 -41.04
C HIS A 29 -29.83 -37.71 -42.06
N LEU A 30 -29.43 -36.43 -41.91
CA LEU A 30 -28.41 -35.82 -42.75
C LEU A 30 -27.04 -36.35 -42.41
N SER A 31 -26.21 -36.57 -43.42
CA SER A 31 -24.81 -36.96 -43.18
C SER A 31 -24.00 -35.81 -42.55
N TYR A 32 -22.94 -36.13 -41.83
CA TYR A 32 -22.03 -35.14 -41.25
C TYR A 32 -21.46 -34.17 -42.28
N SER A 33 -21.31 -34.62 -43.53
CA SER A 33 -20.81 -33.79 -44.63
C SER A 33 -21.86 -32.78 -45.12
N GLU A 34 -23.13 -33.17 -45.16
CA GLU A 34 -24.25 -32.27 -45.54
C GLU A 34 -24.46 -31.20 -44.45
N VAL A 35 -24.48 -31.61 -43.17
CA VAL A 35 -24.60 -30.70 -42.04
C VAL A 35 -23.42 -29.75 -42.02
N ALA A 36 -22.19 -30.23 -42.23
CA ALA A 36 -21.00 -29.38 -42.29
C ALA A 36 -21.13 -28.32 -43.41
N ARG A 37 -21.61 -28.68 -44.58
CA ARG A 37 -21.88 -27.73 -45.68
C ARG A 37 -22.98 -26.72 -45.32
N LYS A 38 -24.08 -27.20 -44.72
CA LYS A 38 -25.22 -26.36 -44.32
C LYS A 38 -24.84 -25.27 -43.35
N TYR A 39 -24.05 -25.63 -42.35
CA TYR A 39 -23.63 -24.69 -41.26
C TYR A 39 -22.26 -24.03 -41.50
N GLY A 40 -21.63 -24.25 -42.65
CA GLY A 40 -20.34 -23.65 -43.01
C GLY A 40 -19.19 -24.07 -42.09
N THR A 41 -19.20 -25.33 -41.64
CA THR A 41 -18.20 -25.88 -40.71
C THR A 41 -17.52 -27.14 -41.29
N GLY A 42 -16.54 -27.66 -40.56
CA GLY A 42 -15.88 -28.92 -40.94
C GLY A 42 -16.63 -30.17 -40.41
N LYS A 43 -16.55 -31.28 -41.13
CA LYS A 43 -17.11 -32.59 -40.72
C LYS A 43 -16.64 -32.99 -39.29
N SER A 44 -15.37 -32.77 -38.97
CA SER A 44 -14.80 -33.05 -37.64
C SER A 44 -15.43 -32.20 -36.53
N THR A 45 -15.86 -30.98 -36.85
CA THR A 45 -16.54 -30.09 -35.90
C THR A 45 -17.97 -30.62 -35.61
N VAL A 46 -18.71 -31.06 -36.60
CA VAL A 46 -20.03 -31.70 -36.43
C VAL A 46 -19.90 -32.95 -35.55
N CYS A 47 -18.89 -33.80 -35.84
CA CYS A 47 -18.61 -34.98 -35.01
C CYS A 47 -18.32 -34.64 -33.55
N LYS A 48 -17.55 -33.55 -33.28
CA LYS A 48 -17.29 -33.06 -31.91
C LYS A 48 -18.57 -32.55 -31.25
N TRP A 49 -19.48 -31.93 -31.97
CA TRP A 49 -20.76 -31.47 -31.41
C TRP A 49 -21.66 -32.67 -31.08
N MET A 50 -21.69 -33.69 -31.90
CA MET A 50 -22.42 -34.95 -31.65
C MET A 50 -21.94 -35.63 -30.35
N LYS A 51 -20.60 -35.70 -30.13
CA LYS A 51 -20.03 -36.27 -28.92
C LYS A 51 -20.31 -35.45 -27.64
N ARG A 52 -20.68 -34.19 -27.77
CA ARG A 52 -20.96 -33.27 -26.66
C ARG A 52 -22.44 -33.05 -26.41
N ALA A 53 -23.27 -33.51 -27.31
CA ALA A 53 -24.73 -33.40 -27.18
C ALA A 53 -25.21 -34.28 -26.01
N ASP A 54 -26.23 -33.80 -25.29
CA ASP A 54 -26.92 -34.60 -24.27
C ASP A 54 -27.65 -35.79 -24.89
N PRO A 55 -27.94 -36.84 -24.14
CA PRO A 55 -28.63 -38.04 -24.66
C PRO A 55 -29.98 -37.74 -25.35
N ASP A 56 -30.74 -36.78 -24.81
CA ASP A 56 -32.05 -36.40 -25.34
C ASP A 56 -31.95 -35.31 -26.41
N HIS A 57 -30.75 -34.78 -26.68
CA HIS A 57 -30.45 -33.70 -27.67
C HIS A 57 -31.29 -32.43 -27.51
N ARG A 58 -31.78 -32.16 -26.28
CA ARG A 58 -32.65 -31.02 -25.97
C ARG A 58 -31.88 -29.81 -25.47
N VAL A 59 -30.71 -30.02 -24.91
CA VAL A 59 -29.89 -28.98 -24.28
C VAL A 59 -28.98 -28.29 -25.29
N PHE A 60 -28.76 -27.01 -25.13
CA PHE A 60 -27.81 -26.25 -25.95
C PHE A 60 -26.37 -26.71 -25.70
N ILE A 61 -25.58 -26.80 -26.76
CA ILE A 61 -24.17 -27.19 -26.66
C ILE A 61 -23.33 -25.95 -26.42
N ASP A 62 -22.99 -25.70 -25.16
CA ASP A 62 -22.28 -24.51 -24.74
C ASP A 62 -20.89 -24.34 -25.37
N THR A 63 -20.43 -23.09 -25.43
CA THR A 63 -19.09 -22.78 -25.86
C THR A 63 -18.12 -23.08 -24.72
N LEU A 64 -17.20 -24.03 -24.95
CA LEU A 64 -16.14 -24.31 -24.00
C LEU A 64 -15.17 -23.11 -23.93
N PRO A 65 -14.68 -22.77 -22.76
CA PRO A 65 -13.67 -21.74 -22.62
C PRO A 65 -12.41 -22.15 -23.40
N SER A 66 -11.89 -21.24 -24.22
CA SER A 66 -10.63 -21.43 -24.95
C SER A 66 -9.39 -21.26 -24.06
N ARG A 67 -9.60 -21.03 -22.78
CA ARG A 67 -8.53 -20.84 -21.81
C ARG A 67 -7.80 -22.16 -21.58
N PRO A 68 -6.47 -22.20 -21.67
CA PRO A 68 -5.72 -23.39 -21.30
C PRO A 68 -5.95 -23.72 -19.83
N HIS A 69 -6.05 -25.01 -19.50
CA HIS A 69 -6.23 -25.49 -18.12
C HIS A 69 -5.02 -25.14 -17.23
N HIS A 70 -3.82 -25.12 -17.83
CA HIS A 70 -2.56 -24.73 -17.17
C HIS A 70 -1.86 -23.69 -18.02
N HIS A 71 -1.43 -22.61 -17.37
CA HIS A 71 -0.60 -21.59 -18.02
C HIS A 71 0.86 -21.85 -17.71
N PRO A 72 1.77 -21.99 -18.70
CA PRO A 72 3.19 -22.31 -18.45
C PRO A 72 3.89 -21.33 -17.50
N GLN A 73 3.40 -20.10 -17.43
CA GLN A 73 3.92 -19.04 -16.54
C GLN A 73 2.99 -18.78 -15.35
N GLU A 74 2.24 -19.79 -14.90
CA GLU A 74 1.38 -19.64 -13.73
C GLU A 74 2.24 -19.41 -12.48
N ILE A 75 1.82 -18.44 -11.68
CA ILE A 75 2.54 -18.09 -10.44
C ILE A 75 2.28 -19.20 -9.43
N LYS A 76 3.35 -19.74 -8.86
CA LYS A 76 3.28 -20.81 -7.86
C LYS A 76 2.40 -20.42 -6.67
N PRO A 77 1.60 -21.35 -6.13
CA PRO A 77 0.70 -21.08 -4.99
C PRO A 77 1.44 -20.53 -3.76
N GLU A 78 2.68 -20.97 -3.51
CA GLU A 78 3.50 -20.49 -2.39
C GLU A 78 3.83 -19.01 -2.51
N VAL A 79 4.10 -18.52 -3.73
CA VAL A 79 4.37 -17.11 -4.00
C VAL A 79 3.09 -16.28 -3.79
N ILE A 80 1.93 -16.80 -4.20
CA ILE A 80 0.65 -16.13 -3.97
C ILE A 80 0.37 -16.03 -2.46
N ALA A 81 0.56 -17.11 -1.72
CA ALA A 81 0.40 -17.14 -0.27
C ALA A 81 1.34 -16.13 0.41
N ARG A 82 2.61 -16.06 -0.01
CA ARG A 82 3.58 -15.10 0.54
C ARG A 82 3.17 -13.64 0.30
N VAL A 83 2.64 -13.31 -0.90
CA VAL A 83 2.13 -11.97 -1.19
C VAL A 83 0.96 -11.60 -0.25
N ILE A 84 0.05 -12.54 0.01
CA ILE A 84 -1.10 -12.34 0.90
C ILE A 84 -0.63 -12.15 2.34
N GLU A 85 0.28 -13.00 2.81
CA GLU A 85 0.87 -12.93 4.15
C GLU A 85 1.55 -11.56 4.41
N LEU A 86 2.44 -11.14 3.51
CA LEU A 86 3.09 -9.82 3.59
C LEU A 86 2.06 -8.68 3.59
N ARG A 87 0.97 -8.81 2.83
CA ARG A 87 -0.10 -7.82 2.83
C ARG A 87 -0.84 -7.75 4.16
N GLN A 88 -1.11 -8.89 4.78
CA GLN A 88 -1.76 -8.98 6.09
C GLN A 88 -0.85 -8.46 7.20
N GLN A 89 0.43 -8.82 7.16
CA GLN A 89 1.43 -8.43 8.16
C GLN A 89 1.68 -6.91 8.14
N PHE A 90 1.98 -6.34 6.98
CA PHE A 90 2.45 -4.96 6.85
C PHE A 90 1.39 -3.98 6.35
N ASN A 91 0.28 -4.46 5.80
CA ASN A 91 -0.78 -3.64 5.19
C ASN A 91 -0.27 -2.59 4.17
N ARG A 92 0.77 -2.93 3.39
CA ARG A 92 1.46 -2.02 2.46
C ARG A 92 0.97 -2.19 1.02
N CYS A 93 1.18 -1.18 0.17
CA CYS A 93 0.81 -1.21 -1.25
C CYS A 93 1.71 -2.15 -2.09
N ALA A 94 1.24 -2.51 -3.28
CA ALA A 94 1.93 -3.44 -4.17
C ALA A 94 3.41 -3.11 -4.44
N PRO A 95 3.84 -1.85 -4.69
CA PRO A 95 5.25 -1.54 -4.88
C PRO A 95 6.13 -1.88 -3.68
N VAL A 96 5.65 -1.63 -2.47
CA VAL A 96 6.37 -1.95 -1.23
C VAL A 96 6.46 -3.46 -1.05
N LEU A 97 5.35 -4.20 -1.24
CA LEU A 97 5.34 -5.66 -1.13
C LEU A 97 6.25 -6.30 -2.18
N HIS A 98 6.25 -5.78 -3.41
CA HIS A 98 7.15 -6.24 -4.47
C HIS A 98 8.63 -6.06 -4.07
N ALA A 99 8.98 -4.94 -3.44
CA ALA A 99 10.34 -4.70 -2.96
C ALA A 99 10.73 -5.66 -1.82
N TYR A 100 9.83 -6.02 -0.91
CA TYR A 100 10.08 -7.06 0.10
C TYR A 100 10.28 -8.44 -0.55
N LEU A 101 9.41 -8.84 -1.48
CA LEU A 101 9.55 -10.10 -2.21
C LEU A 101 10.88 -10.19 -2.96
N LYS A 102 11.30 -9.07 -3.57
CA LYS A 102 12.60 -8.99 -4.25
C LYS A 102 13.78 -9.19 -3.28
N ARG A 103 13.70 -8.64 -2.05
CA ARG A 103 14.70 -8.86 -0.99
C ARG A 103 14.74 -10.31 -0.51
N GLU A 104 13.60 -11.00 -0.53
CA GLU A 104 13.49 -12.44 -0.24
C GLU A 104 13.93 -13.32 -1.42
N GLY A 105 14.40 -12.75 -2.53
CA GLY A 105 14.83 -13.48 -3.73
C GLY A 105 13.68 -13.98 -4.62
N ILE A 106 12.42 -13.61 -4.31
CA ILE A 106 11.25 -14.05 -5.07
C ILE A 106 11.11 -13.21 -6.34
N LYS A 107 11.25 -13.84 -7.49
CA LYS A 107 11.10 -13.20 -8.81
C LYS A 107 9.65 -13.16 -9.24
N ILE A 108 9.02 -12.01 -9.13
CA ILE A 108 7.63 -11.74 -9.55
C ILE A 108 7.53 -10.32 -10.10
N SER A 109 6.67 -10.06 -11.07
CA SER A 109 6.46 -8.70 -11.58
C SER A 109 5.55 -7.88 -10.64
N LEU A 110 5.77 -6.57 -10.58
CA LEU A 110 4.90 -5.64 -9.84
C LEU A 110 3.43 -5.75 -10.28
N ALA A 111 3.18 -5.89 -11.58
CA ALA A 111 1.84 -6.06 -12.13
C ALA A 111 1.17 -7.35 -11.63
N SER A 112 1.95 -8.43 -11.44
CA SER A 112 1.44 -9.70 -10.91
C SER A 112 1.08 -9.57 -9.43
N VAL A 113 1.90 -8.87 -8.62
CA VAL A 113 1.56 -8.57 -7.22
C VAL A 113 0.23 -7.78 -7.15
N GLY A 114 0.09 -6.75 -8.00
CA GLY A 114 -1.17 -5.97 -8.06
C GLY A 114 -2.38 -6.83 -8.44
N ARG A 115 -2.24 -7.76 -9.40
CA ARG A 115 -3.31 -8.69 -9.79
C ARG A 115 -3.68 -9.68 -8.68
N ILE A 116 -2.70 -10.21 -7.95
CA ILE A 116 -2.94 -11.09 -6.79
C ILE A 116 -3.74 -10.36 -5.74
N LEU A 117 -3.32 -9.14 -5.36
CA LEU A 117 -4.03 -8.33 -4.37
C LEU A 117 -5.47 -8.01 -4.81
N LYS A 118 -5.68 -7.69 -6.10
CA LYS A 118 -7.01 -7.40 -6.64
C LYS A 118 -7.92 -8.64 -6.60
N ARG A 119 -7.44 -9.81 -7.03
CA ARG A 119 -8.20 -11.07 -7.03
C ARG A 119 -8.62 -11.48 -5.61
N ASN A 120 -7.74 -11.25 -4.63
CA ASN A 120 -8.01 -11.56 -3.22
C ASN A 120 -8.73 -10.42 -2.46
N LYS A 121 -9.26 -9.40 -3.15
CA LYS A 121 -10.00 -8.27 -2.57
C LYS A 121 -9.20 -7.49 -1.51
N LEU A 122 -7.87 -7.49 -1.61
CA LEU A 122 -6.96 -6.84 -0.66
C LEU A 122 -6.59 -5.41 -1.05
N ILE A 123 -7.18 -4.87 -2.13
CA ILE A 123 -7.01 -3.47 -2.54
C ILE A 123 -8.08 -2.63 -1.88
N ARG A 124 -7.67 -1.65 -1.07
CA ARG A 124 -8.57 -0.61 -0.57
C ARG A 124 -8.78 0.44 -1.65
N LYS A 125 -10.03 0.84 -1.86
CA LYS A 125 -10.32 2.02 -2.70
C LYS A 125 -9.70 3.24 -2.02
N PRO A 126 -8.90 4.05 -2.72
CA PRO A 126 -8.40 5.31 -2.16
C PRO A 126 -9.61 6.18 -1.80
N LYS A 127 -9.59 6.80 -0.62
CA LYS A 127 -10.52 7.89 -0.32
C LYS A 127 -10.21 9.01 -1.30
N GLN A 128 -11.17 9.40 -2.10
CA GLN A 128 -11.04 10.55 -2.98
C GLN A 128 -10.94 11.82 -2.10
N LEU A 129 -9.73 12.31 -1.92
CA LEU A 129 -9.50 13.59 -1.26
C LEU A 129 -9.57 14.65 -2.35
N ILE A 130 -10.59 15.48 -2.27
CA ILE A 130 -10.71 16.66 -3.13
C ILE A 130 -9.76 17.72 -2.56
N TYR A 131 -8.51 17.71 -3.04
CA TYR A 131 -7.60 18.82 -2.78
C TYR A 131 -7.80 19.88 -3.85
N GLY A 132 -8.20 21.09 -3.44
CA GLY A 132 -8.07 22.26 -4.29
C GLY A 132 -6.59 22.41 -4.68
N LYS A 133 -6.31 22.65 -5.94
CA LYS A 133 -4.97 23.07 -6.43
C LYS A 133 -4.67 24.47 -5.88
N GLY A 134 -4.27 24.57 -4.62
CA GLY A 134 -3.73 25.80 -4.05
C GLY A 134 -2.24 25.90 -4.37
N ASN A 135 -1.79 27.01 -4.92
CA ASN A 135 -0.38 27.35 -4.93
C ASN A 135 0.13 27.31 -3.49
N ASN A 136 1.03 26.40 -3.20
CA ASN A 136 1.62 26.21 -1.88
C ASN A 136 2.94 27.02 -1.85
N PRO A 137 2.94 28.27 -1.34
CA PRO A 137 4.16 29.05 -1.30
C PRO A 137 5.07 28.46 -0.20
N HIS A 138 6.22 28.00 -0.65
CA HIS A 138 7.46 27.83 0.10
C HIS A 138 7.39 27.14 1.47
N ARG A 139 7.21 25.82 1.44
CA ARG A 139 7.69 24.94 2.50
C ARG A 139 9.22 24.89 2.42
N PRO A 140 9.98 25.01 3.53
CA PRO A 140 11.41 24.77 3.49
C PRO A 140 11.70 23.37 2.98
N ILE A 141 12.58 23.25 1.99
CA ILE A 141 13.05 21.98 1.45
C ILE A 141 14.40 21.74 2.14
N SER A 142 14.49 20.66 2.91
CA SER A 142 15.72 20.25 3.55
C SER A 142 16.67 19.60 2.55
N SER A 143 17.94 19.91 2.63
CA SER A 143 19.00 19.42 1.74
C SER A 143 19.85 18.31 2.39
N PHE A 144 19.84 18.18 3.71
CA PHE A 144 20.59 17.17 4.47
C PHE A 144 19.86 16.80 5.78
N PRO A 145 20.21 15.65 6.40
CA PRO A 145 19.62 15.23 7.67
C PRO A 145 19.88 16.23 8.80
N GLY A 146 18.83 16.55 9.57
CA GLY A 146 18.89 17.47 10.70
C GLY A 146 18.77 18.96 10.33
N GLU A 147 18.73 19.32 9.05
CA GLU A 147 18.52 20.71 8.65
C GLU A 147 17.18 21.26 9.16
N LEU A 148 16.12 20.46 9.05
CA LEU A 148 14.80 20.77 9.58
C LEU A 148 14.14 19.53 10.17
N VAL A 149 13.89 19.56 11.46
CA VAL A 149 13.19 18.52 12.21
C VAL A 149 11.84 19.06 12.67
N GLU A 150 10.76 18.38 12.31
CA GLU A 150 9.43 18.71 12.80
C GLU A 150 9.19 17.99 14.14
N ILE A 151 8.60 18.69 15.13
CA ILE A 151 8.18 18.15 16.42
C ILE A 151 6.71 18.43 16.66
N ASP A 152 6.01 17.48 17.25
CA ASP A 152 4.60 17.61 17.63
C ASP A 152 4.26 16.65 18.77
N THR A 153 3.14 16.92 19.46
CA THR A 153 2.68 16.15 20.61
C THR A 153 1.33 15.51 20.32
N MET A 154 1.29 14.18 20.32
CA MET A 154 0.04 13.44 20.22
C MET A 154 -0.60 13.30 21.60
N HIS A 155 -1.82 13.80 21.76
CA HIS A 155 -2.62 13.63 22.96
C HIS A 155 -3.37 12.29 22.88
N VAL A 156 -3.19 11.45 23.89
CA VAL A 156 -3.94 10.21 24.04
C VAL A 156 -4.85 10.35 25.26
N VAL A 157 -6.16 10.32 24.99
CA VAL A 157 -7.19 10.37 26.03
C VAL A 157 -7.59 8.95 26.37
N LYS A 158 -7.51 8.57 27.62
CA LYS A 158 -7.93 7.25 28.12
C LYS A 158 -9.44 7.21 28.37
N TYR A 159 -9.94 6.00 28.58
CA TYR A 159 -11.35 5.78 28.89
C TYR A 159 -11.79 6.48 30.19
N ASP A 160 -10.88 6.62 31.18
CA ASP A 160 -11.08 7.35 32.44
C ASP A 160 -10.87 8.87 32.32
N TYR A 161 -10.81 9.41 31.07
CA TYR A 161 -10.52 10.80 30.75
C TYR A 161 -9.12 11.31 31.18
N SER A 162 -8.28 10.49 31.76
CA SER A 162 -6.88 10.85 31.99
C SER A 162 -6.14 10.97 30.65
N ARG A 163 -5.11 11.80 30.63
CA ARG A 163 -4.34 12.07 29.39
C ARG A 163 -2.90 11.71 29.59
N PHE A 164 -2.30 11.20 28.53
CA PHE A 164 -0.86 11.13 28.41
C PHE A 164 -0.44 11.57 27.00
N TYR A 165 0.85 11.76 26.82
CA TYR A 165 1.36 12.45 25.66
C TYR A 165 2.46 11.62 25.00
N ILE A 166 2.42 11.54 23.67
CA ILE A 166 3.50 10.97 22.88
C ILE A 166 4.10 12.11 22.08
N TYR A 167 5.30 12.46 22.44
CA TYR A 167 6.09 13.41 21.69
C TYR A 167 6.73 12.71 20.51
N ALA A 168 6.67 13.31 19.35
CA ALA A 168 7.21 12.76 18.12
C ALA A 168 8.07 13.80 17.40
N LEU A 169 9.18 13.36 16.83
CA LEU A 169 10.04 14.16 15.96
C LEU A 169 10.28 13.40 14.65
N ILE A 170 10.43 14.16 13.58
CA ILE A 170 10.80 13.60 12.28
C ILE A 170 11.72 14.54 11.53
N ASP A 171 12.84 14.03 11.04
CA ASP A 171 13.67 14.76 10.09
C ASP A 171 12.98 14.85 8.73
N THR A 172 12.85 16.06 8.20
CA THR A 172 12.11 16.29 6.97
C THR A 172 12.85 15.85 5.71
N PHE A 173 14.16 15.65 5.78
CA PHE A 173 14.95 15.12 4.67
C PHE A 173 14.91 13.59 4.61
N SER A 174 15.41 12.93 5.63
CA SER A 174 15.56 11.47 5.67
C SER A 174 14.32 10.73 6.13
N ARG A 175 13.34 11.41 6.73
CA ARG A 175 12.20 10.80 7.45
C ARG A 175 12.64 9.98 8.66
N PHE A 176 13.89 10.11 9.13
CA PHE A 176 14.32 9.49 10.35
C PHE A 176 13.53 10.06 11.53
N ALA A 177 12.99 9.19 12.37
CA ALA A 177 12.00 9.60 13.34
C ALA A 177 12.34 9.10 14.74
N TYR A 178 11.89 9.86 15.73
CA TYR A 178 11.94 9.53 17.14
C TYR A 178 10.59 9.82 17.79
N ALA A 179 10.22 9.02 18.78
CA ALA A 179 9.02 9.26 19.58
C ALA A 179 9.19 8.64 20.97
N GLU A 180 8.55 9.26 21.95
CA GLU A 180 8.58 8.81 23.33
C GLU A 180 7.29 9.21 24.06
N TYR A 181 6.81 8.32 24.91
CA TYR A 181 5.74 8.61 25.85
C TYR A 181 6.27 9.40 27.05
N LEU A 182 5.58 10.47 27.38
CA LEU A 182 5.80 11.26 28.59
C LEU A 182 4.46 11.55 29.28
N PRO A 183 4.42 11.50 30.63
CA PRO A 183 3.15 11.58 31.36
C PRO A 183 2.54 12.99 31.39
N LYS A 184 3.33 14.03 31.13
CA LYS A 184 2.90 15.43 31.20
C LYS A 184 3.33 16.20 29.96
N MET A 185 2.51 17.14 29.54
CA MET A 185 2.86 18.14 28.53
C MET A 185 3.49 19.34 29.21
N SER A 186 4.76 19.63 28.87
CA SER A 186 5.52 20.77 29.44
C SER A 186 6.67 21.15 28.53
N GLN A 187 7.18 22.38 28.69
CA GLN A 187 8.36 22.87 27.97
C GLN A 187 9.61 22.06 28.30
N ASP A 188 9.78 21.63 29.56
CA ASP A 188 10.91 20.81 29.96
C ASP A 188 10.87 19.42 29.32
N ASN A 189 9.71 18.82 29.20
CA ASN A 189 9.52 17.57 28.47
C ASN A 189 9.78 17.73 26.95
N SER A 190 9.40 18.85 26.36
CA SER A 190 9.76 19.17 24.97
C SER A 190 11.26 19.31 24.76
N LEU A 191 11.99 19.88 25.72
CA LEU A 191 13.45 19.95 25.70
C LEU A 191 14.12 18.59 25.91
N LEU A 192 13.56 17.79 26.83
CA LEU A 192 14.05 16.45 27.13
C LEU A 192 13.95 15.57 25.89
N ILE A 193 12.81 15.61 25.19
CA ILE A 193 12.59 14.80 23.97
C ILE A 193 13.54 15.20 22.83
N VAL A 194 13.82 16.50 22.64
CA VAL A 194 14.81 16.94 21.64
C VAL A 194 16.19 16.40 21.98
N LYS A 195 16.60 16.43 23.27
CA LYS A 195 17.86 15.85 23.74
C LYS A 195 17.92 14.34 23.47
N HIS A 196 16.87 13.61 23.83
CA HIS A 196 16.80 12.15 23.59
C HIS A 196 16.86 11.83 22.11
N ALA A 197 16.12 12.58 21.28
CA ALA A 197 16.14 12.41 19.84
C ALA A 197 17.52 12.66 19.22
N GLN A 198 18.25 13.71 19.67
CA GLN A 198 19.62 13.97 19.22
C GLN A 198 20.59 12.84 19.58
N ASN A 199 20.44 12.25 20.79
CA ASN A 199 21.24 11.10 21.18
C ASN A 199 20.91 9.82 20.40
N TYR A 200 19.67 9.68 19.94
CA TYR A 200 19.22 8.55 19.14
C TYR A 200 19.61 8.68 17.66
N CYS A 201 19.61 9.91 17.13
CA CYS A 201 19.96 10.21 15.76
C CYS A 201 21.50 10.31 15.60
N SER A 202 22.02 9.86 14.46
CA SER A 202 23.44 10.00 14.10
C SER A 202 23.80 11.35 13.47
N PHE A 203 22.93 12.36 13.60
CA PHE A 203 23.09 13.70 13.03
C PHE A 203 22.60 14.78 14.01
N THR A 204 23.14 15.99 13.89
CA THR A 204 22.76 17.14 14.71
C THR A 204 21.59 17.91 14.11
N PHE A 205 20.77 18.53 14.95
CA PHE A 205 19.65 19.35 14.51
C PHE A 205 20.08 20.82 14.37
N LYS A 206 19.81 21.41 13.20
CA LYS A 206 20.01 22.86 12.96
C LYS A 206 18.75 23.67 13.25
N MET A 207 17.60 23.14 12.88
CA MET A 207 16.32 23.80 13.06
C MET A 207 15.26 22.80 13.54
N VAL A 208 14.48 23.20 14.53
CA VAL A 208 13.31 22.48 15.00
C VAL A 208 12.07 23.29 14.69
N GLN A 209 11.13 22.72 13.97
CA GLN A 209 9.83 23.32 13.69
C GLN A 209 8.77 22.69 14.55
N ALA A 210 8.03 23.52 15.29
CA ALA A 210 6.92 23.14 16.14
C ALA A 210 5.63 23.88 15.71
N ASP A 211 4.51 23.47 16.24
CA ASP A 211 3.32 24.28 16.20
C ASP A 211 3.39 25.45 17.21
N ASN A 212 2.28 26.19 17.39
CA ASN A 212 2.20 27.29 18.36
C ASN A 212 1.75 26.82 19.75
N GLY A 213 1.92 25.54 20.10
CA GLY A 213 1.59 24.98 21.40
C GLY A 213 2.37 25.63 22.56
N PRO A 214 1.78 25.74 23.74
CA PRO A 214 2.45 26.37 24.91
C PRO A 214 3.72 25.62 25.33
N GLU A 215 3.82 24.33 25.06
CA GLU A 215 4.97 23.48 25.35
C GLU A 215 6.19 23.77 24.47
N PHE A 216 6.02 24.53 23.36
CA PHE A 216 7.09 24.87 22.42
C PHE A 216 7.46 26.35 22.43
N ARG A 217 6.99 27.14 23.40
CA ARG A 217 7.22 28.59 23.48
C ARG A 217 8.29 28.97 24.49
N SER A 218 8.66 30.24 24.48
CA SER A 218 9.47 30.93 25.50
C SER A 218 10.73 30.18 25.94
N ASN A 219 10.67 29.43 27.04
CA ASN A 219 11.83 28.73 27.61
C ASN A 219 12.34 27.61 26.66
N PHE A 220 11.47 26.94 25.95
CA PHE A 220 11.85 25.95 24.93
C PHE A 220 12.69 26.60 23.82
N GLU A 221 12.24 27.71 23.26
CA GLU A 221 12.97 28.46 22.23
C GLU A 221 14.30 28.99 22.74
N PHE A 222 14.30 29.61 23.93
CA PHE A 222 15.50 30.16 24.52
C PHE A 222 16.57 29.09 24.77
N LYS A 223 16.19 27.95 25.38
CA LYS A 223 17.13 26.87 25.68
C LYS A 223 17.67 26.19 24.42
N LEU A 224 16.87 26.04 23.36
CA LEU A 224 17.33 25.48 22.07
C LEU A 224 18.25 26.46 21.34
N ARG A 225 17.97 27.77 21.38
CA ARG A 225 18.82 28.80 20.79
C ARG A 225 20.21 28.81 21.43
N ASN A 226 20.28 28.64 22.76
CA ASN A 226 21.55 28.49 23.47
C ASN A 226 22.36 27.25 23.09
N LYS A 227 21.72 26.28 22.44
CA LYS A 227 22.36 25.09 21.86
C LYS A 227 22.61 25.21 20.35
N ASN A 228 22.53 26.42 19.78
CA ASN A 228 22.62 26.70 18.33
C ASN A 228 21.57 25.97 17.50
N ILE A 229 20.39 25.71 18.06
CA ILE A 229 19.24 25.14 17.34
C ILE A 229 18.21 26.24 17.14
N THR A 230 17.94 26.58 15.89
CA THR A 230 16.89 27.55 15.55
C THR A 230 15.50 26.92 15.76
N VAL A 231 14.60 27.65 16.41
CA VAL A 231 13.20 27.24 16.52
C VAL A 231 12.37 28.03 15.51
N ARG A 232 11.54 27.34 14.76
CA ARG A 232 10.57 27.90 13.84
C ARG A 232 9.17 27.42 14.23
N HIS A 233 8.18 28.32 14.20
CA HIS A 233 6.79 27.93 14.35
C HIS A 233 6.09 27.79 13.01
N SER A 234 5.23 26.79 12.90
CA SER A 234 4.36 26.63 11.75
C SER A 234 3.38 27.79 11.64
N ARG A 235 3.06 28.18 10.42
CA ARG A 235 2.14 29.29 10.17
C ARG A 235 0.71 28.89 10.54
N VAL A 236 -0.01 29.83 11.16
CA VAL A 236 -1.40 29.61 11.54
C VAL A 236 -2.25 29.26 10.32
N ARG A 237 -3.10 28.24 10.44
CA ARG A 237 -4.00 27.72 9.36
C ARG A 237 -3.26 27.21 8.11
N ARG A 238 -2.02 26.74 8.27
CA ARG A 238 -1.24 26.10 7.20
C ARG A 238 -0.84 24.67 7.58
N PRO A 239 -1.77 23.69 7.52
CA PRO A 239 -1.51 22.31 7.94
C PRO A 239 -0.37 21.64 7.15
N ASN A 240 -0.10 22.13 5.94
CA ASN A 240 1.01 21.60 5.14
C ASN A 240 2.39 21.90 5.71
N ASP A 241 2.52 22.85 6.63
CA ASP A 241 3.82 23.17 7.24
C ASP A 241 4.32 22.00 8.12
N ASN A 242 3.43 21.29 8.82
CA ASN A 242 3.74 20.14 9.70
C ASN A 242 3.35 18.77 9.11
N ALA A 243 3.21 18.66 7.80
CA ALA A 243 2.63 17.47 7.19
C ALA A 243 3.49 16.19 7.36
N HIS A 244 4.80 16.27 7.63
CA HIS A 244 5.62 15.09 7.84
C HIS A 244 5.40 14.52 9.23
N ILE A 245 5.38 15.37 10.26
CA ILE A 245 5.13 14.93 11.61
C ILE A 245 3.68 14.43 11.78
N GLU A 246 2.70 15.12 11.21
CA GLU A 246 1.31 14.66 11.22
C GLU A 246 1.17 13.27 10.58
N ARG A 247 1.85 13.05 9.44
CA ARG A 247 1.85 11.74 8.80
C ARG A 247 2.56 10.69 9.63
N PHE A 248 3.63 11.04 10.33
CA PHE A 248 4.34 10.13 11.21
C PHE A 248 3.50 9.75 12.43
N ILE A 249 2.87 10.71 13.09
CA ILE A 249 1.93 10.48 14.20
C ILE A 249 0.81 9.53 13.77
N ARG A 250 0.19 9.79 12.61
CA ARG A 250 -0.81 8.86 12.06
C ARG A 250 -0.23 7.46 11.83
N THR A 251 1.01 7.37 11.37
CA THR A 251 1.67 6.07 11.15
C THR A 251 1.89 5.33 12.47
N ILE A 252 2.26 6.02 13.56
CA ILE A 252 2.33 5.45 14.93
C ILE A 252 0.95 4.90 15.33
N GLN A 253 -0.11 5.67 15.13
CA GLN A 253 -1.47 5.23 15.46
C GLN A 253 -1.89 3.99 14.67
N GLU A 254 -1.64 3.99 13.36
CA GLU A 254 -2.08 2.94 12.44
C GLU A 254 -1.24 1.66 12.55
N GLU A 255 0.07 1.77 12.65
CA GLU A 255 1.00 0.65 12.52
C GLU A 255 1.57 0.20 13.87
N CYS A 256 1.91 1.14 14.78
CA CYS A 256 2.47 0.83 16.09
C CYS A 256 1.37 0.37 17.08
N PHE A 257 0.38 1.21 17.29
CA PHE A 257 -0.69 0.94 18.25
C PHE A 257 -1.92 0.26 17.65
N LYS A 258 -2.04 0.22 16.31
CA LYS A 258 -3.20 -0.37 15.60
C LYS A 258 -4.54 0.20 16.09
N PHE A 259 -4.57 1.51 16.39
CA PHE A 259 -5.68 2.24 17.01
C PHE A 259 -6.12 1.71 18.39
N LYS A 260 -5.28 0.93 19.06
CA LYS A 260 -5.51 0.51 20.44
C LYS A 260 -4.84 1.50 21.39
N GLU A 261 -5.45 1.70 22.54
CA GLU A 261 -4.87 2.50 23.60
C GLU A 261 -3.59 1.84 24.13
N PRO A 262 -2.42 2.52 24.11
CA PRO A 262 -1.21 1.97 24.67
C PRO A 262 -1.27 2.02 26.20
N LYS A 263 -0.81 0.96 26.86
CA LYS A 263 -0.66 0.94 28.32
C LYS A 263 0.59 1.73 28.69
N GLU A 264 0.49 2.65 29.66
CA GLU A 264 1.61 3.51 30.10
C GLU A 264 2.91 2.77 30.37
N LYS A 265 2.81 1.68 31.15
CA LYS A 265 3.99 0.86 31.53
C LYS A 265 4.74 0.26 30.36
N THR A 266 4.09 0.05 29.22
CA THR A 266 4.67 -0.61 28.04
C THR A 266 4.78 0.31 26.83
N ALA A 267 4.22 1.51 26.90
CA ALA A 267 4.16 2.44 25.77
C ALA A 267 5.54 2.72 25.16
N ASN A 268 6.51 3.09 26.00
CA ASN A 268 7.87 3.36 25.53
C ASN A 268 8.55 2.13 24.93
N GLN A 269 8.38 0.96 25.51
CA GLN A 269 8.93 -0.29 24.95
C GLN A 269 8.36 -0.58 23.55
N ILE A 270 7.04 -0.41 23.38
CA ILE A 270 6.35 -0.62 22.10
C ILE A 270 6.83 0.40 21.08
N ILE A 271 6.91 1.68 21.47
CA ILE A 271 7.39 2.78 20.61
C ILE A 271 8.84 2.52 20.16
N GLN A 272 9.76 2.20 21.08
CA GLN A 272 11.17 1.95 20.77
C GLN A 272 11.35 0.76 19.81
N ASN A 273 10.61 -0.33 20.02
CA ASN A 273 10.62 -1.46 19.10
C ASN A 273 10.09 -1.06 17.71
N TYR A 274 9.03 -0.25 17.67
CA TYR A 274 8.48 0.24 16.42
C TYR A 274 9.45 1.20 15.71
N LEU A 275 10.15 2.08 16.42
CA LEU A 275 11.14 3.01 15.84
C LEU A 275 12.30 2.26 15.18
N LYS A 276 12.75 1.15 15.74
CA LYS A 276 13.75 0.28 15.09
C LYS A 276 13.25 -0.19 13.74
N TYR A 277 12.05 -0.76 13.70
CA TYR A 277 11.41 -1.15 12.43
C TYR A 277 11.23 0.03 11.49
N TYR A 278 10.68 1.17 11.98
CA TYR A 278 10.39 2.35 11.16
C TYR A 278 11.65 2.92 10.48
N ASN A 279 12.72 3.09 11.23
CA ASN A 279 13.95 3.73 10.75
C ASN A 279 14.85 2.79 9.93
N PHE A 280 14.91 1.50 10.25
CA PHE A 280 15.92 0.60 9.67
C PHE A 280 15.34 -0.45 8.71
N GLU A 281 14.07 -0.77 8.80
CA GLU A 281 13.47 -1.85 8.01
C GLU A 281 12.33 -1.40 7.10
N ARG A 282 11.52 -0.44 7.56
CA ARG A 282 10.33 0.02 6.88
C ARG A 282 10.66 0.79 5.60
N LEU A 283 10.17 0.28 4.46
CA LEU A 283 10.33 0.94 3.16
C LEU A 283 9.38 2.12 2.98
N HIS A 284 9.90 3.26 2.54
CA HIS A 284 9.15 4.48 2.33
C HIS A 284 9.01 4.82 0.84
N LEU A 285 7.78 4.98 0.36
CA LEU A 285 7.54 5.41 -1.03
C LEU A 285 8.17 6.76 -1.33
N GLY A 286 8.05 7.73 -0.40
CA GLY A 286 8.63 9.06 -0.56
C GLY A 286 10.16 9.09 -0.51
N LEU A 287 10.81 7.96 -0.19
CA LEU A 287 12.26 7.77 -0.21
C LEU A 287 12.69 6.74 -1.27
N ASN A 288 11.92 6.59 -2.33
CA ASN A 288 12.20 5.63 -3.41
C ASN A 288 12.41 4.19 -2.89
N LEU A 289 11.55 3.75 -1.97
CA LEU A 289 11.59 2.43 -1.32
C LEU A 289 12.87 2.18 -0.50
N GLN A 290 13.49 3.24 0.01
CA GLN A 290 14.59 3.16 0.97
C GLN A 290 14.08 3.33 2.40
N THR A 291 14.89 2.94 3.38
CA THR A 291 14.64 3.22 4.80
C THR A 291 15.22 4.58 5.17
N PRO A 292 14.69 5.24 6.22
CA PRO A 292 15.28 6.47 6.74
C PRO A 292 16.78 6.36 7.03
N ALA A 293 17.22 5.29 7.67
CA ALA A 293 18.62 5.03 7.96
C ALA A 293 19.50 4.95 6.72
N GLN A 294 19.01 4.35 5.64
CA GLN A 294 19.73 4.29 4.36
C GLN A 294 19.92 5.68 3.73
N ILE A 295 18.95 6.59 3.92
CA ILE A 295 19.10 7.97 3.45
C ILE A 295 20.15 8.72 4.28
N VAL A 296 20.12 8.57 5.61
CA VAL A 296 21.11 9.18 6.50
C VAL A 296 22.53 8.70 6.18
N SER A 297 22.73 7.38 6.04
CA SER A 297 24.05 6.81 5.76
C SER A 297 24.70 7.30 4.47
N LYS A 298 23.90 7.62 3.45
CA LYS A 298 24.39 8.15 2.16
C LYS A 298 24.94 9.58 2.22
N VAL A 299 24.58 10.33 3.25
CA VAL A 299 24.99 11.74 3.38
C VAL A 299 26.06 11.92 4.43
N VAL A 300 26.11 11.04 5.44
CA VAL A 300 27.07 11.09 6.55
C VAL A 300 28.37 10.32 6.24
N SER A 301 28.34 9.44 5.21
CA SER A 301 29.51 8.78 4.64
C SER A 301 30.20 9.70 3.63
#